data_fb84b392a53a6922021c36af033796ae
#
_entry.id   fb84b392a53a6922021c36af033796ae
#
_cell.length_a   1.000
_cell.length_b   1.000
_cell.length_c   1.000
_cell.angle_alpha   90.00
_cell.angle_beta   90.00
_cell.angle_gamma   90.00
#
_symmetry.space_group_name_H-M   'P 1'
#
loop_
_entity.id
_entity.type
_entity.pdbx_description
1 polymer ?
#
loop_
_entity_poly.entity_id
_entity_poly.type
_entity_poly.pdbx_seq_one_letter_code
_entity_poly.pdbx_strand_id
1 'polypeptide(L)'
;MVYSLEVVLPSGELVTLGCAPRAAAGPDLRHLFLGAEGTMGVVTQVTLALHRQAEQRTYRVFHTPSMAAGLEAQRLIMQAGWMPPVVRQYDARETRRNFKEWSVKGDGMLMMVHEGPVGRVAAEVEAVDVLAAQCGLTRADDQVAAHWMENRNHVPSWTELFDQDLVVDTIEISGSWSNIELIYDQSIADVSAVEGVVAVSAHSSHAYRTGVNLYFTFAGLSDDPQVLENIYLACWHAVMEATAAHGGGVAHHHGIGRVRKP
;
A
#
# COMPACT_ATOMS: atom_id res chain seq x y z
N MET A 1 10.99 -12.75 -2.62
CA MET A 1 10.66 -13.24 -1.28
C MET A 1 10.34 -14.73 -1.26
N VAL A 2 9.44 -15.24 -2.09
CA VAL A 2 9.19 -16.68 -2.26
C VAL A 2 10.30 -17.29 -3.12
N TYR A 3 11.03 -18.24 -2.57
CA TYR A 3 12.13 -18.92 -3.24
C TYR A 3 11.66 -20.16 -4.01
N SER A 4 10.81 -20.99 -3.37
CA SER A 4 10.17 -22.13 -4.01
C SER A 4 8.78 -22.37 -3.46
N LEU A 5 7.97 -23.10 -4.23
CA LEU A 5 6.64 -23.56 -3.87
C LEU A 5 6.55 -25.06 -4.09
N GLU A 6 5.83 -25.77 -3.21
CA GLU A 6 5.29 -27.08 -3.46
C GLU A 6 3.77 -26.95 -3.64
N VAL A 7 3.23 -27.54 -4.69
CA VAL A 7 1.83 -27.35 -5.08
C VAL A 7 1.21 -28.67 -5.47
N VAL A 8 0.02 -28.95 -4.96
CA VAL A 8 -0.84 -30.03 -5.44
C VAL A 8 -1.72 -29.48 -6.56
N LEU A 9 -1.58 -30.03 -7.76
CA LEU A 9 -2.38 -29.70 -8.93
C LEU A 9 -3.80 -30.30 -8.85
N PRO A 10 -4.77 -29.81 -9.65
CA PRO A 10 -6.10 -30.41 -9.71
C PRO A 10 -6.12 -31.90 -10.11
N SER A 11 -5.06 -32.38 -10.79
CA SER A 11 -4.84 -33.81 -11.09
C SER A 11 -4.47 -34.67 -9.89
N GLY A 12 -4.13 -34.03 -8.74
CA GLY A 12 -3.56 -34.71 -7.57
C GLY A 12 -2.03 -34.85 -7.63
N GLU A 13 -1.40 -34.44 -8.70
CA GLU A 13 0.06 -34.46 -8.84
C GLU A 13 0.71 -33.39 -7.94
N LEU A 14 1.80 -33.76 -7.26
CA LEU A 14 2.62 -32.87 -6.47
C LEU A 14 3.80 -32.35 -7.31
N VAL A 15 3.91 -31.03 -7.43
CA VAL A 15 4.99 -30.38 -8.19
C VAL A 15 5.77 -29.43 -7.30
N THR A 16 7.08 -29.34 -7.50
CA THR A 16 7.96 -28.35 -6.85
C THR A 16 8.44 -27.35 -7.87
N LEU A 17 8.27 -26.07 -7.57
CA LEU A 17 8.59 -24.94 -8.44
C LEU A 17 9.64 -24.05 -7.80
N GLY A 18 10.65 -23.64 -8.54
CA GLY A 18 11.74 -22.80 -8.07
C GLY A 18 12.99 -23.62 -7.74
N CYS A 19 13.70 -23.30 -6.68
CA CYS A 19 14.94 -23.91 -6.17
C CYS A 19 16.26 -23.48 -6.84
N ALA A 20 16.24 -22.72 -7.92
CA ALA A 20 17.45 -22.11 -8.48
C ALA A 20 17.52 -20.60 -8.16
N PRO A 21 18.71 -20.03 -7.88
CA PRO A 21 18.84 -18.59 -7.65
C PRO A 21 18.39 -17.75 -8.85
N ARG A 22 18.60 -18.27 -10.05
CA ARG A 22 18.15 -17.69 -11.32
C ARG A 22 18.06 -18.80 -12.38
N ALA A 23 16.99 -18.79 -13.15
CA ALA A 23 16.84 -19.68 -14.30
C ALA A 23 16.38 -18.84 -15.52
N ALA A 24 16.99 -19.09 -16.68
CA ALA A 24 16.62 -18.49 -17.96
C ALA A 24 16.01 -19.56 -18.90
N ALA A 25 15.31 -20.54 -18.33
CA ALA A 25 14.75 -21.70 -19.02
C ALA A 25 13.20 -21.59 -19.07
N GLY A 26 12.69 -20.51 -19.68
CA GLY A 26 11.27 -20.25 -19.80
C GLY A 26 10.70 -19.34 -18.69
N PRO A 27 9.36 -19.25 -18.58
CA PRO A 27 8.71 -18.40 -17.58
C PRO A 27 8.89 -18.95 -16.17
N ASP A 28 8.86 -18.05 -15.17
CA ASP A 28 8.83 -18.42 -13.77
C ASP A 28 7.42 -18.89 -13.39
N LEU A 29 7.23 -20.21 -13.36
CA LEU A 29 5.94 -20.85 -13.10
C LEU A 29 5.39 -20.60 -11.68
N ARG A 30 6.19 -20.11 -10.73
CA ARG A 30 5.69 -19.71 -9.41
C ARG A 30 4.61 -18.66 -9.52
N HIS A 31 4.69 -17.77 -10.51
CA HIS A 31 3.72 -16.70 -10.75
C HIS A 31 2.34 -17.20 -11.23
N LEU A 32 2.20 -18.46 -11.61
CA LEU A 32 0.89 -19.07 -11.89
C LEU A 32 0.10 -19.35 -10.61
N PHE A 33 0.80 -19.53 -9.48
CA PHE A 33 0.20 -19.91 -8.20
C PHE A 33 0.19 -18.76 -7.18
N LEU A 34 1.16 -17.84 -7.28
CA LEU A 34 1.19 -16.64 -6.44
C LEU A 34 0.07 -15.68 -6.87
N GLY A 35 -0.89 -15.44 -5.98
CA GLY A 35 -2.08 -14.64 -6.27
C GLY A 35 -3.20 -15.39 -6.97
N ALA A 36 -3.08 -16.69 -7.19
CA ALA A 36 -4.11 -17.50 -7.87
C ALA A 36 -5.34 -17.82 -7.00
N GLU A 37 -5.35 -17.48 -5.73
CA GLU A 37 -6.48 -17.67 -4.79
C GLU A 37 -7.01 -19.13 -4.79
N GLY A 38 -6.12 -20.12 -4.96
CA GLY A 38 -6.46 -21.53 -4.99
C GLY A 38 -7.05 -22.05 -6.32
N THR A 39 -7.19 -21.20 -7.35
CA THR A 39 -7.82 -21.59 -8.63
C THR A 39 -6.92 -22.49 -9.50
N MET A 40 -5.61 -22.46 -9.29
CA MET A 40 -4.62 -23.19 -10.08
C MET A 40 -4.07 -24.42 -9.38
N GLY A 41 -4.26 -24.53 -8.08
CA GLY A 41 -3.78 -25.63 -7.23
C GLY A 41 -3.71 -25.21 -5.77
N VAL A 42 -3.32 -26.16 -4.90
CA VAL A 42 -3.17 -25.91 -3.45
C VAL A 42 -1.69 -25.87 -3.11
N VAL A 43 -1.22 -24.72 -2.62
CA VAL A 43 0.16 -24.56 -2.12
C VAL A 43 0.28 -25.27 -0.78
N THR A 44 1.14 -26.28 -0.69
CA THR A 44 1.36 -27.11 0.51
C THR A 44 2.62 -26.73 1.26
N GLN A 45 3.64 -26.19 0.54
CA GLN A 45 4.88 -25.74 1.15
C GLN A 45 5.41 -24.50 0.44
N VAL A 46 6.02 -23.59 1.23
CA VAL A 46 6.67 -22.38 0.74
C VAL A 46 8.06 -22.27 1.36
N THR A 47 9.09 -22.06 0.52
CA THR A 47 10.41 -21.65 0.97
C THR A 47 10.58 -20.16 0.81
N LEU A 48 10.85 -19.45 1.91
CA LEU A 48 11.02 -18.00 1.95
C LEU A 48 12.50 -17.61 2.04
N ALA A 49 12.88 -16.53 1.34
CA ALA A 49 14.15 -15.88 1.58
C ALA A 49 14.10 -15.12 2.92
N LEU A 50 15.13 -15.32 3.73
CA LEU A 50 15.28 -14.66 5.02
C LEU A 50 16.23 -13.47 4.90
N HIS A 51 15.99 -12.44 5.69
CA HIS A 51 16.89 -11.32 5.88
C HIS A 51 17.58 -11.44 7.24
N ARG A 52 18.83 -10.98 7.32
CA ARG A 52 19.52 -10.86 8.61
C ARG A 52 18.83 -9.80 9.45
N GLN A 53 18.86 -9.97 10.77
CA GLN A 53 18.44 -8.92 11.70
C GLN A 53 19.27 -7.65 11.43
N ALA A 54 18.59 -6.51 11.35
CA ALA A 54 19.24 -5.24 11.12
C ALA A 54 20.16 -4.85 12.30
N GLU A 55 21.36 -4.36 11.99
CA GLU A 55 22.29 -3.82 13.00
C GLU A 55 21.79 -2.48 13.54
N GLN A 56 21.16 -1.69 12.67
CA GLN A 56 20.61 -0.38 12.99
C GLN A 56 19.23 -0.21 12.37
N ARG A 57 18.33 0.45 13.12
CA ARG A 57 17.05 0.97 12.64
C ARG A 57 17.01 2.48 12.90
N THR A 58 16.59 3.25 11.89
CA THR A 58 16.42 4.70 11.98
C THR A 58 15.10 5.08 11.33
N TYR A 59 14.40 6.03 11.91
CA TYR A 59 13.15 6.57 11.39
C TYR A 59 13.38 7.91 10.70
N ARG A 60 12.59 8.19 9.67
CA ARG A 60 12.47 9.50 9.03
C ARG A 60 11.03 9.81 8.75
N VAL A 61 10.59 10.96 9.23
CA VAL A 61 9.22 11.45 9.04
C VAL A 61 9.27 12.87 8.50
N PHE A 62 8.37 13.13 7.53
CA PHE A 62 8.25 14.43 6.86
C PHE A 62 6.78 14.81 6.75
N HIS A 63 6.49 16.09 6.92
CA HIS A 63 5.23 16.68 6.46
C HIS A 63 5.30 16.86 4.94
N THR A 64 4.20 16.54 4.25
CA THR A 64 4.08 16.66 2.80
C THR A 64 3.01 17.68 2.47
N PRO A 65 3.32 18.76 1.70
CA PRO A 65 2.34 19.81 1.37
C PRO A 65 1.21 19.30 0.48
N SER A 66 1.41 18.15 -0.20
CA SER A 66 0.40 17.48 -1.01
C SER A 66 0.73 15.99 -1.17
N MET A 67 -0.25 15.20 -1.64
CA MET A 67 0.01 13.81 -2.02
C MET A 67 1.05 13.73 -3.14
N ALA A 68 0.94 14.59 -4.16
CA ALA A 68 1.88 14.68 -5.29
C ALA A 68 3.33 14.92 -4.85
N ALA A 69 3.58 15.86 -3.94
CA ALA A 69 4.93 16.16 -3.45
C ALA A 69 5.58 14.94 -2.74
N GLY A 70 4.80 14.22 -1.94
CA GLY A 70 5.29 13.02 -1.28
C GLY A 70 5.48 11.84 -2.23
N LEU A 71 4.62 11.67 -3.24
CA LEU A 71 4.80 10.67 -4.31
C LEU A 71 6.05 10.97 -5.14
N GLU A 72 6.32 12.23 -5.45
CA GLU A 72 7.54 12.63 -6.15
C GLU A 72 8.80 12.35 -5.33
N ALA A 73 8.79 12.64 -4.03
CA ALA A 73 9.88 12.28 -3.14
C ALA A 73 10.13 10.77 -3.11
N GLN A 74 9.08 9.96 -2.99
CA GLN A 74 9.17 8.49 -3.07
C GLN A 74 9.77 8.06 -4.40
N ARG A 75 9.32 8.62 -5.53
CA ARG A 75 9.84 8.31 -6.86
C ARG A 75 11.35 8.57 -6.95
N LEU A 76 11.80 9.74 -6.53
CA LEU A 76 13.22 10.12 -6.56
C LEU A 76 14.07 9.18 -5.69
N ILE A 77 13.61 8.87 -4.48
CA ILE A 77 14.29 7.96 -3.55
C ILE A 77 14.43 6.57 -4.19
N MET A 78 13.34 6.00 -4.70
CA MET A 78 13.34 4.65 -5.27
C MET A 78 14.14 4.57 -6.57
N GLN A 79 14.10 5.60 -7.42
CA GLN A 79 14.85 5.64 -8.67
C GLN A 79 16.36 5.89 -8.46
N ALA A 80 16.74 6.58 -7.39
CA ALA A 80 18.13 6.72 -6.98
C ALA A 80 18.72 5.41 -6.43
N GLY A 81 17.88 4.36 -6.23
CA GLY A 81 18.33 3.04 -5.77
C GLY A 81 18.30 2.86 -4.26
N TRP A 82 17.80 3.86 -3.52
CA TRP A 82 17.52 3.72 -2.10
C TRP A 82 16.22 2.94 -1.90
N MET A 83 16.25 1.97 -0.99
CA MET A 83 15.10 1.06 -0.80
C MET A 83 14.85 0.85 0.71
N PRO A 84 14.34 1.88 1.41
CA PRO A 84 13.95 1.72 2.80
C PRO A 84 12.92 0.59 2.95
N PRO A 85 13.04 -0.30 3.94
CA PRO A 85 12.10 -1.41 4.15
C PRO A 85 10.66 -0.98 4.36
N VAL A 86 10.44 0.24 4.86
CA VAL A 86 9.12 0.85 4.98
C VAL A 86 9.16 2.24 4.36
N VAL A 87 8.24 2.49 3.44
CA VAL A 87 7.94 3.80 2.86
C VAL A 87 6.43 3.93 2.87
N ARG A 88 5.90 4.84 3.68
CA ARG A 88 4.45 5.06 3.80
C ARG A 88 4.13 6.54 3.72
N GLN A 89 3.19 6.89 2.89
CA GLN A 89 2.66 8.23 2.82
C GLN A 89 1.17 8.22 3.10
N TYR A 90 0.72 9.13 3.92
CA TYR A 90 -0.68 9.41 4.23
C TYR A 90 -1.06 10.77 3.67
N ASP A 91 -2.25 10.89 3.07
CA ASP A 91 -2.79 12.19 2.72
C ASP A 91 -3.14 13.02 3.98
N ALA A 92 -3.52 14.28 3.80
CA ALA A 92 -3.83 15.18 4.91
C ALA A 92 -5.01 14.71 5.78
N ARG A 93 -5.99 14.03 5.20
CA ARG A 93 -7.17 13.53 5.92
C ARG A 93 -6.80 12.35 6.78
N GLU A 94 -6.06 11.40 6.23
CA GLU A 94 -5.63 10.21 6.94
C GLU A 94 -4.56 10.52 7.98
N THR A 95 -3.64 11.46 7.69
CA THR A 95 -2.67 11.98 8.66
C THR A 95 -3.38 12.55 9.89
N ARG A 96 -4.38 13.39 9.70
CA ARG A 96 -5.16 13.96 10.80
C ARG A 96 -5.92 12.91 11.59
N ARG A 97 -6.44 11.86 10.93
CA ARG A 97 -7.16 10.77 11.60
C ARG A 97 -6.24 9.91 12.46
N ASN A 98 -5.08 9.52 11.90
CA ASN A 98 -4.21 8.53 12.54
C ASN A 98 -3.14 9.14 13.44
N PHE A 99 -2.74 10.40 13.18
CA PHE A 99 -1.60 11.07 13.82
C PHE A 99 -1.95 12.51 14.24
N LYS A 100 -3.12 12.68 14.87
CA LYS A 100 -3.69 13.99 15.21
C LYS A 100 -2.72 14.91 15.97
N GLU A 101 -1.97 14.37 16.91
CA GLU A 101 -1.02 15.11 17.75
C GLU A 101 0.17 15.67 16.98
N TRP A 102 0.55 15.02 15.88
CA TRP A 102 1.67 15.40 15.02
C TRP A 102 1.22 16.03 13.69
N SER A 103 -0.07 16.13 13.45
CA SER A 103 -0.59 16.61 12.17
C SER A 103 -0.49 18.14 12.05
N VAL A 104 -0.05 18.60 10.88
CA VAL A 104 -0.13 20.00 10.47
C VAL A 104 -1.36 20.16 9.57
N LYS A 105 -2.09 21.26 9.73
CA LYS A 105 -3.33 21.48 8.97
C LYS A 105 -3.04 21.58 7.48
N GLY A 106 -3.62 20.70 6.71
CA GLY A 106 -3.51 20.64 5.25
C GLY A 106 -2.38 19.73 4.75
N ASP A 107 -1.41 19.37 5.60
CA ASP A 107 -0.30 18.53 5.21
C ASP A 107 -0.61 17.04 5.40
N GLY A 108 -0.11 16.25 4.47
CA GLY A 108 0.06 14.82 4.61
C GLY A 108 1.33 14.47 5.39
N MET A 109 1.65 13.19 5.44
CA MET A 109 2.83 12.70 6.13
C MET A 109 3.50 11.57 5.35
N LEU A 110 4.81 11.66 5.15
CA LEU A 110 5.65 10.59 4.61
C LEU A 110 6.55 10.07 5.73
N MET A 111 6.45 8.77 6.03
CA MET A 111 7.31 8.12 7.01
C MET A 111 8.11 6.98 6.39
N MET A 112 9.33 6.81 6.86
CA MET A 112 10.24 5.76 6.42
C MET A 112 10.93 5.09 7.59
N VAL A 113 11.17 3.79 7.45
CA VAL A 113 12.03 3.01 8.35
C VAL A 113 13.23 2.57 7.53
N HIS A 114 14.42 2.88 8.04
CA HIS A 114 15.70 2.50 7.45
C HIS A 114 16.31 1.40 8.30
N GLU A 115 16.67 0.27 7.70
CA GLU A 115 17.23 -0.89 8.39
C GLU A 115 18.40 -1.49 7.62
N GLY A 116 19.42 -1.92 8.34
CA GLY A 116 20.56 -2.62 7.75
C GLY A 116 21.88 -2.38 8.48
N PRO A 117 23.02 -2.58 7.79
CA PRO A 117 24.34 -2.21 8.31
C PRO A 117 24.43 -0.71 8.58
N VAL A 118 25.14 -0.32 9.66
CA VAL A 118 25.23 1.07 10.15
C VAL A 118 25.59 2.07 9.04
N GLY A 119 26.66 1.78 8.26
CA GLY A 119 27.10 2.69 7.21
C GLY A 119 26.11 2.86 6.06
N ARG A 120 25.35 1.79 5.70
CA ARG A 120 24.29 1.87 4.70
C ARG A 120 23.14 2.72 5.19
N VAL A 121 22.68 2.50 6.43
CA VAL A 121 21.57 3.27 7.02
C VAL A 121 21.93 4.75 7.09
N ALA A 122 23.16 5.10 7.50
CA ALA A 122 23.59 6.49 7.56
C ALA A 122 23.54 7.17 6.17
N ALA A 123 24.11 6.52 5.14
CA ALA A 123 24.11 7.05 3.77
C ALA A 123 22.71 7.15 3.17
N GLU A 124 21.83 6.16 3.41
CA GLU A 124 20.45 6.17 2.93
C GLU A 124 19.65 7.31 3.56
N VAL A 125 19.78 7.51 4.87
CA VAL A 125 19.12 8.58 5.61
C VAL A 125 19.54 9.95 5.11
N GLU A 126 20.84 10.21 4.92
CA GLU A 126 21.36 11.47 4.39
C GLU A 126 20.81 11.76 2.99
N ALA A 127 20.82 10.76 2.10
CA ALA A 127 20.30 10.91 0.75
C ALA A 127 18.78 11.17 0.75
N VAL A 128 18.03 10.49 1.60
CA VAL A 128 16.57 10.67 1.73
C VAL A 128 16.24 12.06 2.25
N ASP A 129 16.96 12.57 3.24
CA ASP A 129 16.76 13.92 3.78
C ASP A 129 16.96 14.99 2.67
N VAL A 130 17.98 14.83 1.80
CA VAL A 130 18.23 15.72 0.66
C VAL A 130 17.12 15.64 -0.39
N LEU A 131 16.72 14.42 -0.79
CA LEU A 131 15.69 14.22 -1.81
C LEU A 131 14.31 14.71 -1.35
N ALA A 132 13.96 14.48 -0.09
CA ALA A 132 12.72 14.97 0.50
C ALA A 132 12.67 16.52 0.50
N ALA A 133 13.77 17.16 0.89
CA ALA A 133 13.86 18.62 0.87
C ALA A 133 13.73 19.22 -0.54
N GLN A 134 14.27 18.55 -1.58
CA GLN A 134 14.10 18.96 -2.98
C GLN A 134 12.63 18.98 -3.43
N CYS A 135 11.79 18.13 -2.84
CA CYS A 135 10.35 18.08 -3.11
C CYS A 135 9.53 19.01 -2.19
N GLY A 136 10.17 19.85 -1.39
CA GLY A 136 9.50 20.79 -0.49
C GLY A 136 8.93 20.11 0.78
N LEU A 137 9.34 18.89 1.10
CA LEU A 137 8.96 18.23 2.34
C LEU A 137 9.75 18.82 3.52
N THR A 138 9.11 18.92 4.68
CA THR A 138 9.73 19.43 5.91
C THR A 138 9.83 18.32 6.95
N ARG A 139 10.93 18.30 7.72
CA ARG A 139 11.12 17.30 8.77
C ARG A 139 10.01 17.38 9.81
N ALA A 140 9.50 16.21 10.20
CA ALA A 140 8.56 16.01 11.29
C ALA A 140 9.24 15.19 12.41
N ASP A 141 8.50 14.91 13.50
CA ASP A 141 8.99 14.11 14.61
C ASP A 141 9.07 12.63 14.23
N ASP A 142 10.25 12.04 14.35
CA ASP A 142 10.47 10.62 14.05
C ASP A 142 9.73 9.66 15.02
N GLN A 143 9.25 10.15 16.17
CA GLN A 143 8.44 9.37 17.11
C GLN A 143 7.12 8.89 16.48
N VAL A 144 6.60 9.59 15.48
CA VAL A 144 5.42 9.15 14.72
C VAL A 144 5.63 7.77 14.11
N ALA A 145 6.79 7.53 13.49
CA ALA A 145 7.09 6.23 12.88
C ALA A 145 7.30 5.13 13.94
N ALA A 146 7.85 5.46 15.11
CA ALA A 146 7.95 4.53 16.23
C ALA A 146 6.55 4.15 16.74
N HIS A 147 5.70 5.14 16.98
CA HIS A 147 4.30 4.94 17.38
C HIS A 147 3.53 4.08 16.37
N TRP A 148 3.70 4.36 15.07
CA TRP A 148 3.10 3.53 14.02
C TRP A 148 3.60 2.08 14.07
N MET A 149 4.90 1.84 14.27
CA MET A 149 5.47 0.49 14.37
C MET A 149 4.87 -0.32 15.51
N GLU A 150 4.56 0.31 16.65
CA GLU A 150 3.93 -0.33 17.81
C GLU A 150 2.46 -0.65 17.57
N ASN A 151 1.73 0.23 16.87
CA ASN A 151 0.27 0.18 16.76
C ASN A 151 -0.26 -0.34 15.40
N ARG A 152 0.60 -0.55 14.40
CA ARG A 152 0.21 -0.87 13.01
C ARG A 152 -0.69 -2.10 12.83
N ASN A 153 -0.74 -2.98 13.82
CA ASN A 153 -1.56 -4.21 13.79
C ASN A 153 -2.89 -4.06 14.54
N HIS A 154 -3.17 -2.91 15.15
CA HIS A 154 -4.46 -2.64 15.80
C HIS A 154 -5.47 -2.19 14.75
N VAL A 155 -6.41 -3.08 14.41
CA VAL A 155 -7.48 -2.83 13.45
C VAL A 155 -8.81 -2.99 14.17
N PRO A 156 -9.77 -2.03 14.02
CA PRO A 156 -11.13 -2.17 14.55
C PRO A 156 -11.81 -3.43 14.01
N SER A 157 -12.66 -4.05 14.83
CA SER A 157 -13.47 -5.18 14.37
C SER A 157 -14.64 -4.68 13.49
N TRP A 158 -15.11 -5.53 12.58
CA TRP A 158 -16.30 -5.23 11.76
C TRP A 158 -17.55 -4.99 12.62
N THR A 159 -17.70 -5.70 13.74
CA THR A 159 -18.81 -5.51 14.67
C THR A 159 -18.84 -4.10 15.23
N GLU A 160 -17.69 -3.57 15.68
CA GLU A 160 -17.60 -2.19 16.19
C GLU A 160 -17.96 -1.13 15.15
N LEU A 161 -17.73 -1.39 13.87
CA LEU A 161 -18.08 -0.48 12.77
C LEU A 161 -19.60 -0.56 12.45
N PHE A 162 -20.15 -1.76 12.33
CA PHE A 162 -21.58 -1.95 12.04
C PHE A 162 -22.48 -1.46 13.18
N ASP A 163 -22.05 -1.56 14.43
CA ASP A 163 -22.77 -1.02 15.59
C ASP A 163 -22.90 0.53 15.55
N GLN A 164 -22.18 1.20 14.64
CA GLN A 164 -22.23 2.65 14.41
C GLN A 164 -22.90 3.02 13.07
N ASP A 165 -23.62 2.10 12.44
CA ASP A 165 -24.25 2.29 11.11
C ASP A 165 -23.24 2.67 10.01
N LEU A 166 -21.99 2.24 10.17
CA LEU A 166 -20.88 2.54 9.26
C LEU A 166 -20.51 1.33 8.40
N VAL A 167 -20.31 1.57 7.11
CA VAL A 167 -19.51 0.71 6.24
C VAL A 167 -18.16 1.37 5.99
N VAL A 168 -17.09 0.65 6.29
CA VAL A 168 -15.72 1.13 6.10
C VAL A 168 -14.91 0.04 5.40
N ASP A 169 -14.15 0.41 4.37
CA ASP A 169 -13.20 -0.52 3.74
C ASP A 169 -11.99 0.22 3.18
N THR A 170 -11.00 -0.56 2.76
CA THR A 170 -9.80 -0.08 2.07
C THR A 170 -9.66 -0.75 0.71
N ILE A 171 -9.56 0.07 -0.33
CA ILE A 171 -9.42 -0.37 -1.72
C ILE A 171 -7.99 -0.18 -2.16
N GLU A 172 -7.29 -1.29 -2.40
CA GLU A 172 -5.90 -1.27 -2.82
C GLU A 172 -5.78 -1.35 -4.34
N ILE A 173 -4.93 -0.49 -4.89
CA ILE A 173 -4.55 -0.47 -6.30
C ILE A 173 -3.04 -0.24 -6.44
N SER A 174 -2.52 -0.31 -7.66
CA SER A 174 -1.15 0.08 -7.97
C SER A 174 -1.09 0.88 -9.27
N GLY A 175 -0.08 1.73 -9.38
CA GLY A 175 0.16 2.51 -10.58
C GLY A 175 1.63 2.83 -10.79
N SER A 176 2.00 3.17 -12.02
CA SER A 176 3.30 3.72 -12.34
C SER A 176 3.43 5.14 -11.78
N TRP A 177 4.66 5.62 -11.64
CA TRP A 177 4.89 7.01 -11.21
C TRP A 177 4.25 8.07 -12.13
N SER A 178 3.99 7.71 -13.41
CA SER A 178 3.38 8.62 -14.38
C SER A 178 1.86 8.72 -14.30
N ASN A 179 1.18 7.78 -13.64
CA ASN A 179 -0.28 7.75 -13.60
C ASN A 179 -0.88 7.69 -12.20
N ILE A 180 -0.07 7.43 -11.17
CA ILE A 180 -0.59 7.22 -9.81
C ILE A 180 -1.26 8.47 -9.22
N GLU A 181 -0.76 9.67 -9.53
CA GLU A 181 -1.36 10.94 -9.10
C GLU A 181 -2.75 11.13 -9.73
N LEU A 182 -2.88 10.85 -11.04
CA LEU A 182 -4.18 10.94 -11.73
C LEU A 182 -5.19 9.94 -11.16
N ILE A 183 -4.74 8.71 -10.85
CA ILE A 183 -5.58 7.71 -10.18
C ILE A 183 -6.01 8.20 -8.80
N TYR A 184 -5.09 8.81 -8.02
CA TYR A 184 -5.41 9.35 -6.71
C TYR A 184 -6.48 10.44 -6.79
N ASP A 185 -6.26 11.46 -7.61
CA ASP A 185 -7.15 12.60 -7.73
C ASP A 185 -8.55 12.19 -8.20
N GLN A 186 -8.63 11.36 -9.24
CA GLN A 186 -9.89 10.88 -9.78
C GLN A 186 -10.64 10.01 -8.75
N SER A 187 -9.94 9.05 -8.11
CA SER A 187 -10.57 8.17 -7.12
C SER A 187 -11.10 8.94 -5.90
N ILE A 188 -10.35 9.93 -5.39
CA ILE A 188 -10.80 10.77 -4.28
C ILE A 188 -12.03 11.58 -4.68
N ALA A 189 -12.05 12.13 -5.89
CA ALA A 189 -13.19 12.90 -6.40
C ALA A 189 -14.44 12.03 -6.56
N ASP A 190 -14.31 10.89 -7.23
CA ASP A 190 -15.43 10.01 -7.54
C ASP A 190 -16.02 9.36 -6.29
N VAL A 191 -15.19 8.86 -5.36
CA VAL A 191 -15.66 8.32 -4.08
C VAL A 191 -16.30 9.40 -3.22
N SER A 192 -15.75 10.64 -3.22
CA SER A 192 -16.37 11.75 -2.48
C SER A 192 -17.75 12.14 -3.03
N ALA A 193 -18.04 11.85 -4.30
CA ALA A 193 -19.32 12.13 -4.94
C ALA A 193 -20.39 11.05 -4.70
N VAL A 194 -20.03 9.90 -4.15
CA VAL A 194 -20.98 8.84 -3.80
C VAL A 194 -21.87 9.32 -2.65
N GLU A 195 -23.19 9.30 -2.85
CA GLU A 195 -24.15 9.68 -1.81
C GLU A 195 -24.03 8.75 -0.59
N GLY A 196 -24.01 9.33 0.62
CA GLY A 196 -23.83 8.61 1.87
C GLY A 196 -22.36 8.38 2.28
N VAL A 197 -21.38 8.71 1.44
CA VAL A 197 -19.97 8.71 1.84
C VAL A 197 -19.69 9.91 2.76
N VAL A 198 -19.17 9.63 3.94
CA VAL A 198 -18.85 10.64 4.96
C VAL A 198 -17.35 10.94 5.05
N ALA A 199 -16.51 10.02 4.57
CA ALA A 199 -15.06 10.21 4.54
C ALA A 199 -14.42 9.39 3.41
N VAL A 200 -13.37 9.95 2.79
CA VAL A 200 -12.44 9.24 1.92
C VAL A 200 -11.05 9.82 2.12
N SER A 201 -10.05 8.97 2.13
CA SER A 201 -8.64 9.31 2.28
C SER A 201 -7.77 8.25 1.61
N ALA A 202 -6.48 8.52 1.43
CA ALA A 202 -5.59 7.50 0.89
C ALA A 202 -4.20 7.53 1.51
N HIS A 203 -3.56 6.34 1.49
CA HIS A 203 -2.15 6.20 1.82
C HIS A 203 -1.42 5.29 0.83
N SER A 204 -0.11 5.48 0.67
CA SER A 204 0.78 4.51 0.03
C SER A 204 1.52 3.69 1.09
N SER A 205 1.89 2.46 0.77
CA SER A 205 2.61 1.59 1.70
C SER A 205 3.74 0.76 1.06
N HIS A 206 3.78 0.67 -0.26
CA HIS A 206 4.77 -0.10 -1.01
C HIS A 206 5.22 0.70 -2.23
N ALA A 207 6.48 1.16 -2.19
CA ALA A 207 7.08 1.91 -3.28
C ALA A 207 8.12 1.06 -4.03
N TYR A 208 8.19 1.22 -5.34
CA TYR A 208 9.06 0.51 -6.26
C TYR A 208 9.77 1.48 -7.20
N ARG A 209 10.78 1.02 -7.94
CA ARG A 209 11.43 1.85 -8.95
C ARG A 209 10.47 2.33 -10.05
N THR A 210 9.44 1.57 -10.34
CA THR A 210 8.49 1.79 -11.46
C THR A 210 7.16 2.39 -11.03
N GLY A 211 6.82 2.40 -9.75
CA GLY A 211 5.53 2.86 -9.27
C GLY A 211 5.31 2.58 -7.80
N VAL A 212 4.08 2.71 -7.37
CA VAL A 212 3.66 2.62 -5.97
C VAL A 212 2.25 2.05 -5.88
N ASN A 213 1.87 1.49 -4.73
CA ASN A 213 0.48 1.18 -4.45
C ASN A 213 -0.21 2.33 -3.70
N LEU A 214 -1.53 2.39 -3.80
CA LEU A 214 -2.38 3.22 -2.96
C LEU A 214 -3.49 2.38 -2.32
N TYR A 215 -3.83 2.75 -1.10
CA TYR A 215 -5.02 2.30 -0.39
C TYR A 215 -5.97 3.47 -0.25
N PHE A 216 -7.17 3.35 -0.77
CA PHE A 216 -8.25 4.31 -0.56
C PHE A 216 -9.12 3.80 0.58
N THR A 217 -9.15 4.53 1.69
CA THR A 217 -10.05 4.22 2.82
C THR A 217 -11.28 5.09 2.69
N PHE A 218 -12.46 4.49 2.66
CA PHE A 218 -13.74 5.21 2.66
C PHE A 218 -14.60 4.81 3.85
N ALA A 219 -15.51 5.69 4.24
CA ALA A 219 -16.56 5.40 5.20
C ALA A 219 -17.89 5.92 4.66
N GLY A 220 -18.92 5.07 4.68
CA GLY A 220 -20.29 5.40 4.38
C GLY A 220 -21.17 5.24 5.60
N LEU A 221 -22.24 6.03 5.70
CA LEU A 221 -23.17 6.05 6.83
C LEU A 221 -24.60 5.88 6.34
N SER A 222 -25.34 4.92 6.91
CA SER A 222 -26.80 4.76 6.74
C SER A 222 -27.32 3.79 7.79
N ASP A 223 -28.55 4.00 8.25
CA ASP A 223 -29.30 3.07 9.08
C ASP A 223 -29.97 1.95 8.26
N ASP A 224 -29.94 2.04 6.92
CA ASP A 224 -30.43 1.00 6.01
C ASP A 224 -29.27 0.14 5.48
N PRO A 225 -29.21 -1.17 5.80
CA PRO A 225 -28.17 -2.07 5.33
C PRO A 225 -28.06 -2.17 3.80
N GLN A 226 -29.18 -2.03 3.08
CA GLN A 226 -29.15 -2.05 1.62
C GLN A 226 -28.48 -0.80 1.03
N VAL A 227 -28.68 0.35 1.68
CA VAL A 227 -28.00 1.60 1.31
C VAL A 227 -26.50 1.48 1.60
N LEU A 228 -26.10 0.89 2.74
CA LEU A 228 -24.69 0.62 3.04
C LEU A 228 -24.02 -0.29 2.01
N GLU A 229 -24.71 -1.34 1.56
CA GLU A 229 -24.20 -2.21 0.50
C GLU A 229 -24.03 -1.45 -0.83
N ASN A 230 -24.99 -0.61 -1.19
CA ASN A 230 -24.90 0.20 -2.40
C ASN A 230 -23.75 1.21 -2.34
N ILE A 231 -23.55 1.88 -1.20
CA ILE A 231 -22.39 2.77 -0.98
C ILE A 231 -21.07 1.99 -1.14
N TYR A 232 -20.98 0.82 -0.52
CA TYR A 232 -19.80 -0.05 -0.61
C TYR A 232 -19.45 -0.39 -2.05
N LEU A 233 -20.42 -0.90 -2.81
CA LEU A 233 -20.23 -1.27 -4.21
C LEU A 233 -19.90 -0.08 -5.10
N ALA A 234 -20.56 1.06 -4.89
CA ALA A 234 -20.29 2.29 -5.64
C ALA A 234 -18.87 2.82 -5.40
N CYS A 235 -18.37 2.80 -4.16
CA CYS A 235 -16.99 3.19 -3.85
C CYS A 235 -15.96 2.26 -4.52
N TRP A 236 -16.19 0.94 -4.47
CA TRP A 236 -15.35 -0.02 -5.15
C TRP A 236 -15.33 0.21 -6.65
N HIS A 237 -16.50 0.41 -7.27
CA HIS A 237 -16.63 0.67 -8.70
C HIS A 237 -15.89 1.94 -9.11
N ALA A 238 -16.10 3.04 -8.39
CA ALA A 238 -15.43 4.31 -8.64
C ALA A 238 -13.89 4.20 -8.67
N VAL A 239 -13.29 3.54 -7.67
CA VAL A 239 -11.83 3.37 -7.63
C VAL A 239 -11.34 2.42 -8.72
N MET A 240 -12.07 1.33 -9.01
CA MET A 240 -11.68 0.39 -10.08
C MET A 240 -11.74 1.04 -11.46
N GLU A 241 -12.78 1.83 -11.75
CA GLU A 241 -12.89 2.56 -13.02
C GLU A 241 -11.80 3.62 -13.17
N ALA A 242 -11.56 4.45 -12.16
CA ALA A 242 -10.47 5.43 -12.18
C ALA A 242 -9.12 4.75 -12.41
N THR A 243 -8.87 3.62 -11.74
CA THR A 243 -7.64 2.86 -11.89
C THR A 243 -7.48 2.32 -13.30
N ALA A 244 -8.51 1.70 -13.87
CA ALA A 244 -8.50 1.16 -15.22
C ALA A 244 -8.35 2.25 -16.29
N ALA A 245 -9.08 3.36 -16.15
CA ALA A 245 -9.05 4.49 -17.09
C ALA A 245 -7.64 5.11 -17.20
N HIS A 246 -6.87 5.11 -16.13
CA HIS A 246 -5.51 5.63 -16.09
C HIS A 246 -4.43 4.54 -16.22
N GLY A 247 -4.80 3.30 -16.59
CA GLY A 247 -3.84 2.22 -16.84
C GLY A 247 -3.11 1.70 -15.59
N GLY A 248 -3.76 1.77 -14.44
CA GLY A 248 -3.28 1.19 -13.19
C GLY A 248 -3.59 -0.30 -13.05
N GLY A 249 -3.00 -0.94 -12.05
CA GLY A 249 -3.31 -2.31 -11.65
C GLY A 249 -4.38 -2.34 -10.57
N VAL A 250 -5.49 -3.03 -10.82
CA VAL A 250 -6.64 -3.10 -9.91
C VAL A 250 -6.40 -3.90 -8.63
N ALA A 251 -5.25 -4.53 -8.50
CA ALA A 251 -4.78 -5.21 -7.30
C ALA A 251 -3.26 -5.16 -7.24
N HIS A 252 -2.70 -5.04 -6.03
CA HIS A 252 -1.26 -5.11 -5.81
C HIS A 252 -0.89 -6.45 -5.13
N HIS A 253 -1.44 -6.76 -3.96
CA HIS A 253 -1.15 -8.01 -3.24
C HIS A 253 -2.37 -8.63 -2.52
N HIS A 254 -3.54 -8.01 -2.55
CA HIS A 254 -4.74 -8.54 -1.89
C HIS A 254 -5.54 -9.54 -2.75
N GLY A 255 -5.11 -9.81 -3.98
CA GLY A 255 -5.86 -10.65 -4.92
C GLY A 255 -7.06 -9.92 -5.55
N ILE A 256 -7.78 -10.61 -6.43
CA ILE A 256 -8.93 -10.03 -7.18
C ILE A 256 -10.23 -10.17 -6.38
N GLY A 257 -10.46 -11.30 -5.72
CA GLY A 257 -11.69 -11.54 -4.99
C GLY A 257 -12.95 -11.41 -5.86
N ARG A 258 -14.04 -10.96 -5.27
CA ARG A 258 -15.33 -10.76 -5.97
C ARG A 258 -15.55 -9.34 -6.44
N VAL A 259 -15.13 -8.34 -5.67
CA VAL A 259 -15.46 -6.91 -5.90
C VAL A 259 -14.60 -6.22 -6.96
N ARG A 260 -13.46 -6.85 -7.37
CA ARG A 260 -12.60 -6.33 -8.43
C ARG A 260 -12.91 -6.92 -9.81
N LYS A 261 -13.95 -7.73 -9.92
CA LYS A 261 -14.41 -8.24 -11.22
C LYS A 261 -15.18 -7.16 -11.94
N PRO A 262 -15.00 -7.07 -13.30
CA PRO A 262 -15.85 -6.21 -14.13
C PRO A 262 -17.31 -6.63 -14.09
#